data_6735f01396e631f563f1785796ffecba
#
_entry.id   6735f01396e631f563f1785796ffecba
#
_cell.length_a   1.000
_cell.length_b   1.000
_cell.length_c   1.000
_cell.angle_alpha   90.00
_cell.angle_beta   90.00
_cell.angle_gamma   90.00
#
_symmetry.space_group_name_H-M   'P 1'
#
loop_
_entity.id
_entity.type
_entity.pdbx_description
1 polymer ?
#
loop_
_entity_poly.entity_id
_entity_poly.type
_entity_poly.pdbx_seq_one_letter_code
_entity_poly.pdbx_strand_id
1 'polypeptide(L)'
;MNCCANCFSDEQIKKIIADNGHTGNCDFCGEKDTQVCSVDEATDISDLISDVLSVYEENKQGRPLFSAIIEDWNIFRKDIPSSNKLIEAFCSTIYDDGKENHNVYVEIPKAQREEYGVFSGHTWDEFSNAIKSKNRFHNNYFKADRFSPFLGYSIKKYPKGTELYRARICNDEKGFQISEMGAPPAHLRKAGRVNPEGIGVLYLTSDEQTALSEVRAGTFDYVTIGTFQLKKEIRVVNISELNKI
;
A
#
# COMPACT_ATOMS: atom_id res chain seq x y z
N MET A 1 0.26 -4.59 30.39
CA MET A 1 -0.82 -5.16 29.52
C MET A 1 -0.20 -5.78 28.29
N ASN A 2 -0.71 -6.94 27.82
CA ASN A 2 -0.15 -7.66 26.69
C ASN A 2 -0.98 -7.44 25.42
N CYS A 3 -0.32 -7.12 24.30
CA CYS A 3 -0.93 -7.04 22.99
C CYS A 3 -0.34 -8.07 22.03
N CYS A 4 -1.12 -8.57 21.06
CA CYS A 4 -0.69 -9.54 20.08
C CYS A 4 -0.64 -8.94 18.66
N ALA A 5 -0.01 -9.65 17.73
CA ALA A 5 0.09 -9.25 16.32
C ALA A 5 -1.28 -8.98 15.68
N ASN A 6 -2.33 -9.70 16.07
CA ASN A 6 -3.68 -9.52 15.52
C ASN A 6 -4.37 -8.22 15.94
N CYS A 7 -3.80 -7.46 16.88
CA CYS A 7 -4.31 -6.14 17.25
C CYS A 7 -3.89 -5.04 16.27
N PHE A 8 -2.95 -5.32 15.39
CA PHE A 8 -2.37 -4.35 14.46
C PHE A 8 -2.68 -4.69 13.01
N SER A 9 -2.77 -3.68 12.17
CA SER A 9 -2.81 -3.82 10.71
C SER A 9 -1.42 -3.74 10.09
N ASP A 10 -0.49 -3.05 10.76
CA ASP A 10 0.87 -2.82 10.30
C ASP A 10 1.73 -4.09 10.35
N GLU A 11 2.37 -4.44 9.23
CA GLU A 11 3.16 -5.67 9.08
C GLU A 11 4.51 -5.60 9.81
N GLN A 12 5.08 -4.41 10.00
CA GLN A 12 6.34 -4.23 10.74
C GLN A 12 6.11 -4.48 12.23
N ILE A 13 5.05 -3.92 12.78
CA ILE A 13 4.67 -4.15 14.18
C ILE A 13 4.36 -5.63 14.42
N LYS A 14 3.61 -6.27 13.53
CA LYS A 14 3.33 -7.72 13.60
C LYS A 14 4.62 -8.52 13.64
N LYS A 15 5.60 -8.16 12.83
CA LYS A 15 6.90 -8.82 12.79
C LYS A 15 7.68 -8.61 14.07
N ILE A 16 7.71 -7.40 14.63
CA ILE A 16 8.35 -7.10 15.92
C ILE A 16 7.78 -8.00 17.02
N ILE A 17 6.45 -8.14 17.09
CA ILE A 17 5.77 -9.00 18.06
C ILE A 17 6.10 -10.48 17.82
N ALA A 18 6.14 -10.93 16.55
CA ALA A 18 6.48 -12.31 16.21
C ALA A 18 7.93 -12.67 16.59
N ASP A 19 8.87 -11.74 16.39
CA ASP A 19 10.30 -11.97 16.60
C ASP A 19 10.68 -11.84 18.09
N ASN A 20 10.05 -10.93 18.84
CA ASN A 20 10.44 -10.58 20.21
C ASN A 20 9.40 -10.94 21.28
N GLY A 21 8.22 -11.42 20.88
CA GLY A 21 7.13 -11.75 21.79
C GLY A 21 7.33 -13.06 22.55
N HIS A 22 6.48 -13.28 23.52
CA HIS A 22 6.35 -14.54 24.27
C HIS A 22 4.95 -15.11 24.14
N THR A 23 4.76 -16.40 24.41
CA THR A 23 3.44 -17.02 24.39
C THR A 23 2.62 -16.54 25.59
N GLY A 24 1.40 -16.02 25.31
CA GLY A 24 0.52 -15.48 26.34
C GLY A 24 -0.88 -15.19 25.81
N ASN A 25 -1.66 -14.45 26.61
CA ASN A 25 -3.02 -14.03 26.26
C ASN A 25 -3.01 -12.53 25.96
N CYS A 26 -3.73 -12.13 24.93
CA CYS A 26 -3.89 -10.74 24.56
C CYS A 26 -5.01 -10.07 25.40
N ASP A 27 -4.67 -8.96 26.07
CA ASP A 27 -5.62 -8.23 26.93
C ASP A 27 -6.61 -7.37 26.10
N PHE A 28 -6.34 -7.15 24.80
CA PHE A 28 -7.13 -6.23 23.96
C PHE A 28 -8.10 -6.94 23.02
N CYS A 29 -7.68 -7.99 22.33
CA CYS A 29 -8.56 -8.77 21.43
C CYS A 29 -9.06 -10.08 22.06
N GLY A 30 -8.49 -10.50 23.20
CA GLY A 30 -8.90 -11.70 23.93
C GLY A 30 -8.33 -13.01 23.34
N GLU A 31 -7.42 -12.95 22.36
CA GLU A 31 -6.78 -14.14 21.80
C GLU A 31 -5.88 -14.81 22.85
N LYS A 32 -5.92 -16.14 22.89
CA LYS A 32 -5.21 -16.96 23.88
C LYS A 32 -4.10 -17.75 23.22
N ASP A 33 -3.06 -18.07 24.03
CA ASP A 33 -1.93 -18.90 23.61
C ASP A 33 -1.26 -18.42 22.30
N THR A 34 -1.17 -17.08 22.13
CA THR A 34 -0.57 -16.43 20.96
C THR A 34 0.72 -15.70 21.33
N GLN A 35 1.47 -15.23 20.30
CA GLN A 35 2.62 -14.36 20.53
C GLN A 35 2.13 -12.97 20.96
N VAL A 36 2.56 -12.55 22.14
CA VAL A 36 2.24 -11.25 22.73
C VAL A 36 3.50 -10.52 23.19
N CYS A 37 3.43 -9.20 23.26
CA CYS A 37 4.41 -8.37 23.94
C CYS A 37 3.75 -7.50 25.02
N SER A 38 4.49 -7.18 26.06
CA SER A 38 4.05 -6.19 27.06
C SER A 38 4.12 -4.79 26.46
N VAL A 39 3.04 -4.02 26.56
CA VAL A 39 3.00 -2.62 26.06
C VAL A 39 4.09 -1.79 26.74
N ASP A 40 4.33 -2.02 28.03
CA ASP A 40 5.30 -1.26 28.83
C ASP A 40 6.76 -1.57 28.45
N GLU A 41 7.02 -2.72 27.81
CA GLU A 41 8.37 -3.18 27.42
C GLU A 41 8.60 -3.07 25.89
N ALA A 42 7.55 -2.77 25.11
CA ALA A 42 7.59 -2.72 23.64
C ALA A 42 8.16 -1.39 23.13
N THR A 43 9.41 -1.06 23.49
CA THR A 43 10.05 0.22 23.14
C THR A 43 10.06 0.49 21.65
N ASP A 44 10.40 -0.52 20.81
CA ASP A 44 10.43 -0.36 19.34
C ASP A 44 9.04 0.02 18.76
N ILE A 45 7.97 -0.51 19.32
CA ILE A 45 6.59 -0.18 18.91
C ILE A 45 6.21 1.20 19.44
N SER A 46 6.60 1.51 20.68
CA SER A 46 6.35 2.82 21.29
C SER A 46 7.05 3.94 20.52
N ASP A 47 8.27 3.71 20.04
CA ASP A 47 9.02 4.68 19.23
C ASP A 47 8.29 4.94 17.89
N LEU A 48 7.84 3.89 17.19
CA LEU A 48 7.06 4.03 15.95
C LEU A 48 5.76 4.81 16.17
N ILE A 49 5.05 4.55 17.28
CA ILE A 49 3.81 5.27 17.61
C ILE A 49 4.13 6.72 18.00
N SER A 50 5.23 6.97 18.70
CA SER A 50 5.69 8.32 19.07
C SER A 50 5.98 9.18 17.83
N ASP A 51 6.63 8.60 16.82
CA ASP A 51 6.87 9.27 15.55
C ASP A 51 5.55 9.68 14.86
N VAL A 52 4.55 8.78 14.88
CA VAL A 52 3.21 9.08 14.36
C VAL A 52 2.53 10.18 15.17
N LEU A 53 2.63 10.15 16.48
CA LEU A 53 2.04 11.19 17.34
C LEU A 53 2.67 12.56 17.13
N SER A 54 3.97 12.60 16.81
CA SER A 54 4.73 13.84 16.61
C SER A 54 4.26 14.69 15.43
N VAL A 55 3.51 14.12 14.46
CA VAL A 55 3.00 14.87 13.31
C VAL A 55 1.72 15.65 13.61
N TYR A 56 1.09 15.38 14.76
CA TYR A 56 -0.14 16.05 15.15
C TYR A 56 0.11 17.25 16.06
N GLU A 57 -0.69 18.29 15.88
CA GLU A 57 -0.78 19.44 16.78
C GLU A 57 -2.18 19.53 17.40
N GLU A 58 -2.26 20.01 18.63
CA GLU A 58 -3.55 20.24 19.31
C GLU A 58 -4.34 21.32 18.58
N ASN A 59 -5.58 20.96 18.17
CA ASN A 59 -6.52 21.92 17.60
C ASN A 59 -7.94 21.58 18.03
N LYS A 60 -8.60 22.49 18.76
CA LYS A 60 -9.98 22.32 19.23
C LYS A 60 -11.02 22.08 18.12
N GLN A 61 -10.71 22.45 16.87
CA GLN A 61 -11.54 22.21 15.69
C GLN A 61 -11.13 20.95 14.94
N GLY A 62 -10.10 20.24 15.40
CA GLY A 62 -9.59 19.01 14.81
C GLY A 62 -10.48 17.80 15.08
N ARG A 63 -9.87 16.62 14.98
CA ARG A 63 -10.51 15.33 15.28
C ARG A 63 -10.00 14.77 16.62
N PRO A 64 -10.77 13.95 17.33
CA PRO A 64 -10.26 13.22 18.48
C PRO A 64 -9.00 12.42 18.10
N LEU A 65 -7.95 12.49 18.92
CA LEU A 65 -6.64 11.89 18.62
C LEU A 65 -6.75 10.42 18.20
N PHE A 66 -7.52 9.60 18.90
CA PHE A 66 -7.66 8.18 18.60
C PHE A 66 -8.33 7.94 17.24
N SER A 67 -9.35 8.74 16.91
CA SER A 67 -9.99 8.68 15.58
C SER A 67 -9.01 9.08 14.49
N ALA A 68 -8.22 10.14 14.71
CA ALA A 68 -7.22 10.61 13.76
C ALA A 68 -6.16 9.54 13.48
N ILE A 69 -5.58 8.91 14.52
CA ILE A 69 -4.57 7.84 14.35
C ILE A 69 -5.14 6.64 13.58
N ILE A 70 -6.36 6.19 13.92
CA ILE A 70 -7.00 5.04 13.26
C ILE A 70 -7.31 5.34 11.80
N GLU A 71 -7.76 6.55 11.50
CA GLU A 71 -8.18 6.92 10.15
C GLU A 71 -6.99 7.23 9.22
N ASP A 72 -5.96 7.89 9.75
CA ASP A 72 -4.85 8.39 8.95
C ASP A 72 -3.76 7.33 8.70
N TRP A 73 -3.52 6.40 9.65
CA TRP A 73 -2.31 5.57 9.63
C TRP A 73 -2.54 4.07 9.48
N ASN A 74 -3.74 3.57 9.56
CA ASN A 74 -4.06 2.13 9.47
C ASN A 74 -3.10 1.20 10.27
N ILE A 75 -2.60 1.68 11.41
CA ILE A 75 -1.69 0.92 12.28
C ILE A 75 -2.47 -0.11 13.08
N PHE A 76 -3.59 0.32 13.66
CA PHE A 76 -4.41 -0.49 14.55
C PHE A 76 -5.61 -1.09 13.82
N ARG A 77 -5.98 -2.30 14.16
CA ARG A 77 -7.21 -2.90 13.66
C ARG A 77 -8.44 -2.22 14.27
N LYS A 78 -9.38 -1.83 13.39
CA LYS A 78 -10.62 -1.13 13.79
C LYS A 78 -11.67 -2.06 14.41
N ASP A 79 -11.58 -3.36 14.11
CA ASP A 79 -12.57 -4.37 14.45
C ASP A 79 -12.31 -5.09 15.78
N ILE A 80 -11.28 -4.71 16.52
CA ILE A 80 -11.03 -5.25 17.87
C ILE A 80 -11.83 -4.50 18.94
N PRO A 81 -12.39 -5.22 19.94
CA PRO A 81 -13.26 -4.62 20.97
C PRO A 81 -12.62 -3.49 21.78
N SER A 82 -11.30 -3.51 21.92
CA SER A 82 -10.55 -2.61 22.80
C SER A 82 -9.48 -1.79 22.04
N SER A 83 -9.70 -1.44 20.76
CA SER A 83 -8.76 -0.64 19.98
C SER A 83 -8.36 0.68 20.64
N ASN A 84 -9.34 1.41 21.18
CA ASN A 84 -9.07 2.67 21.89
C ASN A 84 -8.22 2.45 23.15
N LYS A 85 -8.46 1.38 23.93
CA LYS A 85 -7.66 1.06 25.11
C LYS A 85 -6.22 0.68 24.75
N LEU A 86 -6.01 0.06 23.58
CA LEU A 86 -4.67 -0.27 23.09
C LEU A 86 -3.88 0.99 22.74
N ILE A 87 -4.50 1.92 22.02
CA ILE A 87 -3.89 3.22 21.68
C ILE A 87 -3.59 4.01 22.96
N GLU A 88 -4.53 4.04 23.88
CA GLU A 88 -4.39 4.68 25.19
C GLU A 88 -3.22 4.11 25.99
N ALA A 89 -3.07 2.78 26.02
CA ALA A 89 -1.98 2.13 26.72
C ALA A 89 -0.61 2.55 26.17
N PHE A 90 -0.45 2.61 24.84
CA PHE A 90 0.78 3.13 24.23
C PHE A 90 0.99 4.62 24.48
N CYS A 91 -0.06 5.44 24.35
CA CYS A 91 0.06 6.87 24.64
C CYS A 91 0.48 7.12 26.11
N SER A 92 -0.04 6.34 27.05
CA SER A 92 0.32 6.47 28.47
C SER A 92 1.78 6.08 28.74
N THR A 93 2.36 5.17 27.95
CA THR A 93 3.77 4.79 28.03
C THR A 93 4.68 5.86 27.43
N ILE A 94 4.23 6.52 26.34
CA ILE A 94 5.00 7.55 25.63
C ILE A 94 4.97 8.89 26.38
N TYR A 95 3.79 9.27 26.91
CA TYR A 95 3.59 10.53 27.66
C TYR A 95 3.58 10.28 29.16
N ASP A 96 4.72 10.48 29.82
CA ASP A 96 4.90 10.27 31.28
C ASP A 96 4.26 11.38 32.16
N ASP A 97 3.47 12.28 31.60
CA ASP A 97 2.97 13.48 32.28
C ASP A 97 1.57 13.31 32.90
N GLY A 98 1.02 12.10 32.95
CA GLY A 98 -0.26 11.78 33.60
C GLY A 98 -1.48 12.50 33.01
N LYS A 99 -1.35 13.15 31.87
CA LYS A 99 -2.48 13.73 31.17
C LYS A 99 -3.25 12.62 30.47
N GLU A 100 -4.46 12.37 30.96
CA GLU A 100 -5.45 11.55 30.28
C GLU A 100 -5.82 12.22 28.96
N ASN A 101 -5.13 11.82 27.89
CA ASN A 101 -5.28 12.42 26.54
C ASN A 101 -6.56 11.95 25.81
N HIS A 102 -7.56 11.45 26.50
CA HIS A 102 -8.80 10.94 25.90
C HIS A 102 -9.60 11.98 25.11
N ASN A 103 -9.43 13.27 25.40
CA ASN A 103 -10.21 14.36 24.81
C ASN A 103 -9.37 15.38 24.03
N VAL A 104 -8.14 15.02 23.64
CA VAL A 104 -7.32 15.92 22.83
C VAL A 104 -7.80 15.85 21.38
N TYR A 105 -8.15 17.02 20.84
CA TYR A 105 -8.46 17.21 19.43
C TYR A 105 -7.21 17.64 18.71
N VAL A 106 -6.92 16.99 17.60
CA VAL A 106 -5.67 17.16 16.85
C VAL A 106 -5.91 17.34 15.35
N GLU A 107 -4.93 17.95 14.70
CA GLU A 107 -4.82 17.97 13.23
C GLU A 107 -3.37 17.82 12.82
N ILE A 108 -3.14 17.38 11.57
CA ILE A 108 -1.83 17.51 10.93
C ILE A 108 -1.78 18.91 10.31
N PRO A 109 -0.86 19.78 10.75
CA PRO A 109 -0.76 21.15 10.24
C PRO A 109 -0.60 21.20 8.73
N LYS A 110 -1.25 22.18 8.11
CA LYS A 110 -1.16 22.38 6.66
C LYS A 110 0.28 22.53 6.20
N ALA A 111 1.10 23.25 6.97
CA ALA A 111 2.52 23.44 6.67
C ALA A 111 3.28 22.10 6.60
N GLN A 112 3.05 21.18 7.52
CA GLN A 112 3.67 19.85 7.49
C GLN A 112 3.20 19.04 6.27
N ARG A 113 1.91 19.08 5.93
CA ARG A 113 1.40 18.42 4.72
C ARG A 113 1.99 18.98 3.44
N GLU A 114 2.22 20.30 3.37
CA GLU A 114 2.87 20.97 2.24
C GLU A 114 4.35 20.59 2.15
N GLU A 115 5.05 20.56 3.28
CA GLU A 115 6.50 20.30 3.35
C GLU A 115 6.86 18.84 3.16
N TYR A 116 6.14 17.91 3.80
CA TYR A 116 6.49 16.47 3.83
C TYR A 116 5.54 15.57 3.03
N GLY A 117 4.33 16.03 2.74
CA GLY A 117 3.33 15.24 2.04
C GLY A 117 3.71 14.92 0.59
N VAL A 118 3.44 13.69 0.16
CA VAL A 118 3.66 13.23 -1.22
C VAL A 118 2.94 14.10 -2.25
N PHE A 119 1.79 14.66 -1.87
CA PHE A 119 0.98 15.53 -2.73
C PHE A 119 1.11 17.01 -2.39
N SER A 120 2.14 17.43 -1.65
CA SER A 120 2.41 18.85 -1.29
C SER A 120 1.18 19.55 -0.70
N GLY A 121 0.51 18.91 0.26
CA GLY A 121 -0.67 19.44 0.93
C GLY A 121 -2.00 19.28 0.19
N HIS A 122 -1.98 18.76 -1.05
CA HIS A 122 -3.18 18.43 -1.79
C HIS A 122 -3.73 17.07 -1.42
N THR A 123 -5.04 16.88 -1.58
CA THR A 123 -5.68 15.58 -1.43
C THR A 123 -5.47 14.71 -2.68
N TRP A 124 -5.71 13.39 -2.55
CA TRP A 124 -5.74 12.48 -3.68
C TRP A 124 -6.76 12.91 -4.75
N ASP A 125 -7.94 13.38 -4.32
CA ASP A 125 -8.99 13.79 -5.24
C ASP A 125 -8.62 15.04 -6.02
N GLU A 126 -7.98 16.03 -5.38
CA GLU A 126 -7.46 17.20 -6.07
C GLU A 126 -6.40 16.85 -7.10
N PHE A 127 -5.45 15.97 -6.74
CA PHE A 127 -4.44 15.44 -7.65
C PHE A 127 -5.07 14.66 -8.81
N SER A 128 -5.98 13.72 -8.51
CA SER A 128 -6.70 12.92 -9.51
C SER A 128 -7.47 13.79 -10.50
N ASN A 129 -8.20 14.81 -9.99
CA ASN A 129 -8.93 15.76 -10.81
C ASN A 129 -7.99 16.63 -11.67
N ALA A 130 -6.86 17.06 -11.14
CA ALA A 130 -5.88 17.83 -11.89
C ALA A 130 -5.32 17.03 -13.09
N ILE A 131 -5.00 15.73 -12.88
CA ILE A 131 -4.54 14.84 -13.95
C ILE A 131 -5.63 14.58 -14.99
N LYS A 132 -6.88 14.38 -14.56
CA LYS A 132 -8.00 14.05 -15.46
C LYS A 132 -8.46 15.23 -16.28
N SER A 133 -8.53 16.43 -15.70
CA SER A 133 -9.25 17.55 -16.27
C SER A 133 -8.39 18.79 -16.58
N LYS A 134 -7.16 18.87 -16.06
CA LYS A 134 -6.27 20.01 -16.31
C LYS A 134 -5.06 19.60 -17.15
N ASN A 135 -3.99 19.12 -16.51
CA ASN A 135 -2.76 18.74 -17.20
C ASN A 135 -2.06 17.59 -16.50
N ARG A 136 -1.98 16.42 -17.19
CA ARG A 136 -1.35 15.24 -16.63
C ARG A 136 0.19 15.27 -16.67
N PHE A 137 0.80 16.08 -17.53
CA PHE A 137 2.24 16.10 -17.76
C PHE A 137 2.99 17.19 -16.97
N HIS A 138 2.31 18.28 -16.62
CA HIS A 138 2.89 19.42 -15.91
C HIS A 138 2.18 19.67 -14.58
N ASN A 139 1.93 18.60 -13.85
CA ASN A 139 1.33 18.67 -12.52
C ASN A 139 2.43 18.58 -11.46
N ASN A 140 2.48 19.59 -10.57
CA ASN A 140 3.48 19.69 -9.50
C ASN A 140 2.99 19.14 -8.13
N TYR A 141 1.79 18.58 -8.07
CA TYR A 141 1.24 18.08 -6.81
C TYR A 141 2.00 16.85 -6.31
N PHE A 142 2.31 15.90 -7.20
CA PHE A 142 3.00 14.69 -6.83
C PHE A 142 4.52 14.88 -6.73
N LYS A 143 5.10 14.50 -5.60
CA LYS A 143 6.55 14.54 -5.33
C LYS A 143 7.13 13.11 -5.33
N ALA A 144 7.72 12.74 -6.46
CA ALA A 144 8.27 11.39 -6.65
C ALA A 144 9.40 11.06 -5.67
N ASP A 145 10.21 12.04 -5.30
CA ASP A 145 11.28 11.93 -4.31
C ASP A 145 10.76 11.55 -2.91
N ARG A 146 9.64 12.15 -2.51
CA ARG A 146 8.97 11.84 -1.23
C ARG A 146 8.22 10.51 -1.26
N PHE A 147 7.75 10.10 -2.44
CA PHE A 147 7.06 8.81 -2.60
C PHE A 147 8.02 7.62 -2.72
N SER A 148 9.23 7.85 -3.24
CA SER A 148 10.22 6.80 -3.52
C SER A 148 10.55 5.90 -2.32
N PRO A 149 10.72 6.39 -1.08
CA PRO A 149 10.97 5.53 0.08
C PRO A 149 9.87 4.49 0.32
N PHE A 150 8.60 4.85 0.10
CA PHE A 150 7.46 3.94 0.28
C PHE A 150 7.45 2.78 -0.71
N LEU A 151 8.04 2.94 -1.88
CA LEU A 151 8.13 1.87 -2.87
C LEU A 151 8.94 0.67 -2.37
N GLY A 152 9.85 0.90 -1.42
CA GLY A 152 10.64 -0.16 -0.78
C GLY A 152 9.79 -1.22 -0.08
N TYR A 153 8.68 -0.83 0.51
CA TYR A 153 7.76 -1.71 1.24
C TYR A 153 6.88 -2.57 0.31
N SER A 154 6.76 -2.18 -0.95
CA SER A 154 5.91 -2.85 -1.94
C SER A 154 6.69 -3.66 -2.96
N ILE A 155 7.95 -4.02 -2.66
CA ILE A 155 8.79 -4.77 -3.59
C ILE A 155 8.42 -6.25 -3.59
N LYS A 156 8.04 -6.75 -4.77
CA LYS A 156 7.87 -8.17 -5.06
C LYS A 156 9.02 -8.67 -5.92
N LYS A 157 9.58 -9.83 -5.56
CA LYS A 157 10.61 -10.50 -6.35
C LYS A 157 9.99 -11.59 -7.22
N TYR A 158 10.36 -11.62 -8.49
CA TYR A 158 10.04 -12.71 -9.39
C TYR A 158 11.35 -13.43 -9.76
N PRO A 159 11.49 -14.72 -9.41
CA PRO A 159 12.71 -15.48 -9.70
C PRO A 159 12.90 -15.69 -11.20
N LYS A 160 14.15 -15.98 -11.61
CA LYS A 160 14.45 -16.48 -12.96
C LYS A 160 13.60 -17.70 -13.24
N GLY A 161 13.07 -17.80 -14.46
CA GLY A 161 12.22 -18.92 -14.88
C GLY A 161 10.73 -18.68 -14.64
N THR A 162 10.33 -17.61 -13.91
CA THR A 162 8.91 -17.26 -13.77
C THR A 162 8.26 -17.08 -15.13
N GLU A 163 7.13 -17.73 -15.33
CA GLU A 163 6.32 -17.63 -16.53
C GLU A 163 5.24 -16.58 -16.39
N LEU A 164 5.07 -15.79 -17.44
CA LEU A 164 4.06 -14.74 -17.57
C LEU A 164 3.38 -14.90 -18.93
N TYR A 165 2.13 -14.49 -19.04
CA TYR A 165 1.29 -14.79 -20.18
C TYR A 165 0.75 -13.53 -20.83
N ARG A 166 0.55 -13.61 -22.14
CA ARG A 166 -0.12 -12.59 -22.94
C ARG A 166 -1.04 -13.24 -23.97
N ALA A 167 -2.28 -12.78 -24.03
CA ALA A 167 -3.23 -13.15 -25.07
C ALA A 167 -3.35 -12.05 -26.14
N ARG A 168 -3.62 -12.44 -27.38
CA ARG A 168 -4.00 -11.55 -28.49
C ARG A 168 -5.06 -12.22 -29.35
N ILE A 169 -6.14 -11.49 -29.64
CA ILE A 169 -7.16 -11.94 -30.58
C ILE A 169 -6.60 -11.90 -31.99
N CYS A 170 -6.75 -12.97 -32.76
CA CYS A 170 -6.29 -13.14 -34.11
C CYS A 170 -7.47 -13.17 -35.09
N ASN A 171 -7.19 -12.97 -36.39
CA ASN A 171 -8.21 -13.01 -37.42
C ASN A 171 -8.48 -14.44 -37.93
N ASP A 172 -7.56 -15.37 -37.72
CA ASP A 172 -7.63 -16.72 -38.24
C ASP A 172 -6.88 -17.73 -37.34
N GLU A 173 -6.95 -19.01 -37.69
CA GLU A 173 -6.34 -20.13 -36.96
C GLU A 173 -4.79 -20.10 -36.94
N LYS A 174 -4.15 -19.35 -37.84
CA LYS A 174 -2.68 -19.28 -37.89
C LYS A 174 -2.09 -18.54 -36.72
N GLY A 175 -2.88 -17.63 -36.13
CA GLY A 175 -2.46 -16.85 -34.97
C GLY A 175 -1.28 -15.91 -35.27
N PHE A 176 -0.60 -15.49 -34.19
CA PHE A 176 0.58 -14.63 -34.27
C PHE A 176 1.87 -15.41 -34.08
N GLN A 177 2.91 -15.00 -34.81
CA GLN A 177 4.26 -15.51 -34.63
C GLN A 177 4.87 -14.99 -33.30
N ILE A 178 5.89 -15.69 -32.79
CA ILE A 178 6.57 -15.33 -31.52
C ILE A 178 7.08 -13.86 -31.57
N SER A 179 7.62 -13.42 -32.72
CA SER A 179 8.10 -12.04 -32.91
C SER A 179 6.98 -10.97 -32.76
N GLU A 180 5.75 -11.36 -32.99
CA GLU A 180 4.59 -10.46 -32.94
C GLU A 180 3.93 -10.41 -31.55
N MET A 181 4.32 -11.31 -30.63
CA MET A 181 3.79 -11.36 -29.27
C MET A 181 4.46 -10.36 -28.31
N GLY A 182 5.52 -9.66 -28.72
CA GLY A 182 6.19 -8.61 -27.96
C GLY A 182 5.36 -7.32 -27.80
N ALA A 183 5.98 -6.28 -27.24
CA ALA A 183 5.37 -4.95 -27.18
C ALA A 183 5.01 -4.45 -28.59
N PRO A 184 3.90 -3.70 -28.76
CA PRO A 184 3.47 -3.26 -30.08
C PRO A 184 4.54 -2.38 -30.76
N PRO A 185 4.73 -2.50 -32.07
CA PRO A 185 5.63 -1.63 -32.81
C PRO A 185 5.17 -0.17 -32.77
N ALA A 186 6.07 0.78 -32.99
CA ALA A 186 5.86 2.22 -32.74
C ALA A 186 4.54 2.77 -33.32
N HIS A 187 4.22 2.39 -34.56
CA HIS A 187 3.04 2.89 -35.27
C HIS A 187 1.68 2.31 -34.79
N LEU A 188 1.71 1.26 -33.95
CA LEU A 188 0.52 0.62 -33.37
C LEU A 188 0.36 0.88 -31.87
N ARG A 189 1.20 1.74 -31.29
CA ARG A 189 1.21 2.02 -29.85
C ARG A 189 0.09 2.98 -29.46
N LYS A 190 -1.01 2.41 -29.03
CA LYS A 190 -2.14 3.18 -28.47
C LYS A 190 -1.92 3.46 -27.00
N ALA A 191 -2.58 4.50 -26.49
CA ALA A 191 -2.64 4.77 -25.06
C ALA A 191 -3.28 3.59 -24.30
N GLY A 192 -2.68 3.23 -23.18
CA GLY A 192 -3.18 2.21 -22.26
C GLY A 192 -3.31 2.75 -20.84
N ARG A 193 -3.61 1.85 -19.89
CA ARG A 193 -3.76 2.23 -18.46
C ARG A 193 -2.48 2.85 -17.85
N VAL A 194 -1.32 2.40 -18.29
CA VAL A 194 -0.02 2.81 -17.74
C VAL A 194 0.91 3.47 -18.76
N ASN A 195 0.46 3.72 -19.97
CA ASN A 195 1.26 4.36 -21.02
C ASN A 195 0.46 5.34 -21.86
N PRO A 196 1.05 6.50 -22.23
CA PRO A 196 0.49 7.36 -23.26
C PRO A 196 0.67 6.76 -24.66
N GLU A 197 0.04 7.36 -25.66
CA GLU A 197 0.23 7.02 -27.06
C GLU A 197 1.70 7.20 -27.47
N GLY A 198 2.20 6.30 -28.32
CA GLY A 198 3.60 6.30 -28.77
C GLY A 198 4.57 5.54 -27.87
N ILE A 199 4.24 5.30 -26.60
CA ILE A 199 5.07 4.50 -25.70
C ILE A 199 4.54 3.06 -25.67
N GLY A 200 5.39 2.11 -26.09
CA GLY A 200 5.06 0.67 -26.09
C GLY A 200 5.32 0.02 -24.76
N VAL A 201 4.29 -0.58 -24.18
CA VAL A 201 4.37 -1.37 -22.95
C VAL A 201 3.94 -2.79 -23.24
N LEU A 202 4.66 -3.76 -22.68
CA LEU A 202 4.30 -5.17 -22.72
C LEU A 202 3.46 -5.50 -21.48
N TYR A 203 2.16 -5.72 -21.67
CA TYR A 203 1.26 -6.17 -20.63
C TYR A 203 1.31 -7.69 -20.53
N LEU A 204 1.59 -8.19 -19.35
CA LEU A 204 1.67 -9.61 -19.02
C LEU A 204 0.83 -9.92 -17.78
N THR A 205 0.34 -11.15 -17.68
CA THR A 205 -0.41 -11.67 -16.55
C THR A 205 0.29 -12.85 -15.90
N SER A 206 -0.07 -13.19 -14.67
CA SER A 206 0.49 -14.34 -13.96
C SER A 206 -0.06 -15.68 -14.44
N ASP A 207 -1.17 -15.68 -15.17
CA ASP A 207 -1.85 -16.89 -15.64
C ASP A 207 -2.57 -16.64 -16.97
N GLU A 208 -2.85 -17.72 -17.69
CA GLU A 208 -3.49 -17.70 -19.01
C GLU A 208 -4.95 -17.22 -18.94
N GLN A 209 -5.68 -17.60 -17.90
CA GLN A 209 -7.08 -17.24 -17.78
C GLN A 209 -7.28 -15.73 -17.63
N THR A 210 -6.41 -15.10 -16.84
CA THR A 210 -6.37 -13.64 -16.70
C THR A 210 -5.98 -12.99 -18.04
N ALA A 211 -5.03 -13.57 -18.80
CA ALA A 211 -4.66 -13.05 -20.12
C ALA A 211 -5.83 -13.08 -21.11
N LEU A 212 -6.59 -14.17 -21.14
CA LEU A 212 -7.80 -14.28 -21.96
C LEU A 212 -8.89 -13.27 -21.55
N SER A 213 -9.09 -13.11 -20.25
CA SER A 213 -10.07 -12.16 -19.71
C SER A 213 -9.71 -10.70 -20.05
N GLU A 214 -8.43 -10.34 -20.05
CA GLU A 214 -7.94 -9.00 -20.40
C GLU A 214 -8.24 -8.62 -21.87
N VAL A 215 -8.16 -9.57 -22.80
CA VAL A 215 -8.49 -9.31 -24.22
C VAL A 215 -9.97 -9.43 -24.52
N ARG A 216 -10.79 -9.86 -23.54
CA ARG A 216 -12.24 -10.06 -23.67
C ARG A 216 -12.61 -10.97 -24.85
N ALA A 217 -11.85 -12.06 -25.01
CA ALA A 217 -12.09 -13.02 -26.08
C ALA A 217 -13.50 -13.64 -25.97
N GLY A 218 -14.23 -13.62 -27.06
CA GLY A 218 -15.53 -14.25 -27.20
C GLY A 218 -15.44 -15.72 -27.62
N THR A 219 -16.57 -16.43 -27.62
CA THR A 219 -16.66 -17.87 -27.88
C THR A 219 -16.13 -18.28 -29.25
N PHE A 220 -16.12 -17.38 -30.22
CA PHE A 220 -15.71 -17.65 -31.61
C PHE A 220 -14.41 -16.93 -32.03
N ASP A 221 -13.72 -16.32 -31.05
CA ASP A 221 -12.46 -15.64 -31.35
C ASP A 221 -11.30 -16.64 -31.37
N TYR A 222 -10.44 -16.52 -32.36
CA TYR A 222 -9.11 -17.14 -32.34
C TYR A 222 -8.19 -16.32 -31.44
N VAL A 223 -7.49 -16.95 -30.53
CA VAL A 223 -6.59 -16.29 -29.59
C VAL A 223 -5.21 -16.95 -29.58
N THR A 224 -4.17 -16.15 -29.78
CA THR A 224 -2.79 -16.61 -29.55
C THR A 224 -2.40 -16.27 -28.10
N ILE A 225 -1.98 -17.30 -27.36
CA ILE A 225 -1.38 -17.13 -26.02
C ILE A 225 0.13 -17.26 -26.15
N GLY A 226 0.86 -16.25 -25.73
CA GLY A 226 2.31 -16.26 -25.64
C GLY A 226 2.79 -16.41 -24.22
N THR A 227 3.69 -17.37 -23.97
CA THR A 227 4.35 -17.57 -22.68
C THR A 227 5.71 -16.87 -22.70
N PHE A 228 5.97 -16.06 -21.69
CA PHE A 228 7.19 -15.30 -21.48
C PHE A 228 7.90 -15.78 -20.24
N GLN A 229 9.15 -16.23 -20.37
CA GLN A 229 9.94 -16.69 -19.25
C GLN A 229 11.00 -15.68 -18.86
N LEU A 230 11.07 -15.31 -17.58
CA LEU A 230 12.09 -14.39 -17.08
C LEU A 230 13.49 -14.99 -17.20
N LYS A 231 14.40 -14.29 -17.87
CA LYS A 231 15.81 -14.69 -18.06
C LYS A 231 16.67 -14.49 -16.82
N LYS A 232 16.24 -13.61 -15.91
CA LYS A 232 16.88 -13.30 -14.62
C LYS A 232 15.83 -12.94 -13.60
N GLU A 233 16.21 -12.97 -12.32
CA GLU A 233 15.37 -12.40 -11.26
C GLU A 233 15.11 -10.91 -11.52
N ILE A 234 13.88 -10.48 -11.30
CA ILE A 234 13.50 -9.06 -11.32
C ILE A 234 12.83 -8.67 -10.01
N ARG A 235 13.03 -7.42 -9.63
CA ARG A 235 12.32 -6.78 -8.52
C ARG A 235 11.34 -5.78 -9.11
N VAL A 236 10.10 -5.86 -8.70
CA VAL A 236 9.03 -4.97 -9.18
C VAL A 236 8.33 -4.33 -7.99
N VAL A 237 7.81 -3.13 -8.20
CA VAL A 237 6.93 -2.48 -7.23
C VAL A 237 5.53 -3.05 -7.42
N ASN A 238 4.96 -3.62 -6.36
CA ASN A 238 3.58 -4.09 -6.36
C ASN A 238 2.64 -2.96 -5.97
N ILE A 239 2.17 -2.21 -6.97
CA ILE A 239 1.29 -1.05 -6.75
C ILE A 239 -0.04 -1.44 -6.08
N SER A 240 -0.51 -2.69 -6.22
CA SER A 240 -1.74 -3.13 -5.56
C SER A 240 -1.62 -3.22 -4.04
N GLU A 241 -0.41 -3.31 -3.51
CA GLU A 241 -0.16 -3.31 -2.06
C GLU A 241 -0.17 -1.89 -1.47
N LEU A 242 -0.01 -0.85 -2.29
CA LEU A 242 -0.01 0.55 -1.82
C LEU A 242 -1.36 0.98 -1.21
N ASN A 243 -2.45 0.27 -1.52
CA ASN A 243 -3.75 0.51 -0.87
C ASN A 243 -3.85 -0.04 0.56
N LYS A 244 -2.80 -0.72 1.04
CA LYS A 244 -2.74 -1.32 2.38
C LYS A 244 -1.82 -0.55 3.33
N ILE A 245 -1.14 0.48 2.80
CA ILE A 245 -0.24 1.38 3.53
C ILE A 245 -1.01 2.61 3.97
#